data_32768461f7cd46aaf44d3e91666af1f7
#
_entry.id   32768461f7cd46aaf44d3e91666af1f7
#
_cell.length_a   1.000
_cell.length_b   1.000
_cell.length_c   1.000
_cell.angle_alpha   90.00
_cell.angle_beta   90.00
_cell.angle_gamma   90.00
#
_symmetry.space_group_name_H-M   'P 1'
#
loop_
_entity.id
_entity.type
_entity.pdbx_description
1 polymer ?
#
loop_
_entity_poly.entity_id
_entity_poly.type
_entity_poly.pdbx_seq_one_letter_code
_entity_poly.pdbx_strand_id
1 'polypeptide(L)'
;MPNESERRFIIMPDIQHMSETVQNVLLKILEEPPGYLLFILTCENRTQLLPTILSRTVCVALSSVDIPLATDVIKSALPDTPHQDACNAAAVFGGIIGQAIKGISDGSFRQVLELSPELALAVIAPDELTLLRLTARMEKDKDLVDGVLNLLALIFRDALVRRAGVEDDMSPSPE
;
A
#
# COMPACT_ATOMS: atom_id res chain seq x y z
N MET A 1 -13.21 -33.60 -8.05
CA MET A 1 -12.04 -33.94 -7.20
C MET A 1 -10.83 -33.25 -7.73
N PRO A 2 -9.87 -32.76 -6.92
CA PRO A 2 -8.61 -32.26 -7.42
C PRO A 2 -7.83 -33.40 -8.09
N ASN A 3 -7.19 -33.10 -9.22
CA ASN A 3 -6.52 -34.16 -10.01
C ASN A 3 -5.18 -34.61 -9.40
N GLU A 4 -4.58 -33.84 -8.49
CA GLU A 4 -3.21 -34.06 -7.97
C GLU A 4 -3.03 -33.70 -6.48
N SER A 5 -4.03 -33.08 -5.81
CA SER A 5 -3.94 -32.70 -4.41
C SER A 5 -5.28 -32.87 -3.68
N GLU A 6 -5.22 -33.06 -2.37
CA GLU A 6 -6.39 -33.21 -1.49
C GLU A 6 -7.22 -31.91 -1.40
N ARG A 7 -6.64 -30.75 -1.70
CA ARG A 7 -7.27 -29.44 -1.59
C ARG A 7 -7.02 -28.57 -2.82
N ARG A 8 -8.02 -27.77 -3.16
CA ARG A 8 -7.92 -26.76 -4.22
C ARG A 8 -8.15 -25.38 -3.60
N PHE A 9 -7.27 -24.44 -3.90
CA PHE A 9 -7.40 -23.04 -3.49
C PHE A 9 -7.97 -22.22 -4.64
N ILE A 10 -8.97 -21.38 -4.33
CA ILE A 10 -9.52 -20.38 -5.25
C ILE A 10 -9.24 -19.01 -4.63
N ILE A 11 -8.38 -18.23 -5.27
CA ILE A 11 -8.04 -16.87 -4.84
C ILE A 11 -8.84 -15.90 -5.69
N MET A 12 -9.63 -15.05 -5.04
CA MET A 12 -10.44 -14.01 -5.69
C MET A 12 -9.99 -12.66 -5.12
N PRO A 13 -9.15 -11.91 -5.86
CA PRO A 13 -8.70 -10.61 -5.41
C PRO A 13 -9.79 -9.56 -5.59
N ASP A 14 -9.76 -8.54 -4.74
CA ASP A 14 -10.50 -7.29 -4.87
C ASP A 14 -12.01 -7.47 -5.08
N ILE A 15 -12.61 -8.37 -4.29
CA ILE A 15 -14.04 -8.71 -4.42
C ILE A 15 -14.99 -7.53 -4.17
N GLN A 16 -14.51 -6.41 -3.57
CA GLN A 16 -15.26 -5.17 -3.42
C GLN A 16 -15.65 -4.55 -4.78
N HIS A 17 -14.92 -4.85 -5.86
CA HIS A 17 -15.25 -4.36 -7.20
C HIS A 17 -16.31 -5.22 -7.92
N MET A 18 -16.70 -6.34 -7.32
CA MET A 18 -17.79 -7.15 -7.86
C MET A 18 -19.14 -6.49 -7.59
N SER A 19 -20.03 -6.53 -8.59
CA SER A 19 -21.42 -6.10 -8.37
C SER A 19 -22.10 -6.95 -7.30
N GLU A 20 -23.11 -6.39 -6.64
CA GLU A 20 -23.91 -7.13 -5.65
C GLU A 20 -24.49 -8.43 -6.21
N THR A 21 -24.88 -8.44 -7.49
CA THR A 21 -25.38 -9.64 -8.17
C THR A 21 -24.33 -10.74 -8.17
N VAL A 22 -23.06 -10.42 -8.49
CA VAL A 22 -21.97 -11.39 -8.50
C VAL A 22 -21.63 -11.83 -7.08
N GLN A 23 -21.61 -10.91 -6.13
CA GLN A 23 -21.41 -11.25 -4.72
C GLN A 23 -22.51 -12.21 -4.21
N ASN A 24 -23.77 -12.02 -4.62
CA ASN A 24 -24.87 -12.93 -4.27
C ASN A 24 -24.73 -14.33 -4.90
N VAL A 25 -24.13 -14.44 -6.09
CA VAL A 25 -23.83 -15.76 -6.70
C VAL A 25 -22.80 -16.51 -5.87
N LEU A 26 -21.78 -15.81 -5.31
CA LEU A 26 -20.79 -16.41 -4.43
C LEU A 26 -21.39 -17.00 -3.15
N LEU A 27 -22.49 -16.45 -2.64
CA LEU A 27 -23.09 -16.92 -1.40
C LEU A 27 -23.47 -18.40 -1.47
N LYS A 28 -23.98 -18.88 -2.61
CA LYS A 28 -24.37 -20.28 -2.77
C LYS A 28 -23.22 -21.26 -2.54
N ILE A 29 -22.03 -20.89 -3.01
CA ILE A 29 -20.84 -21.74 -2.86
C ILE A 29 -20.16 -21.54 -1.50
N LEU A 30 -20.33 -20.37 -0.88
CA LEU A 30 -19.80 -20.10 0.46
C LEU A 30 -20.67 -20.72 1.57
N GLU A 31 -21.97 -20.96 1.31
CA GLU A 31 -22.85 -21.65 2.25
C GLU A 31 -22.53 -23.13 2.40
N GLU A 32 -22.28 -23.82 1.29
CA GLU A 32 -21.96 -25.25 1.27
C GLU A 32 -20.72 -25.52 0.40
N PRO A 33 -19.53 -25.08 0.85
CA PRO A 33 -18.32 -25.28 0.06
C PRO A 33 -17.96 -26.76 0.02
N PRO A 34 -17.60 -27.32 -1.15
CA PRO A 34 -17.05 -28.66 -1.21
C PRO A 34 -15.82 -28.79 -0.29
N GLY A 35 -15.73 -29.88 0.48
CA GLY A 35 -14.70 -30.05 1.51
C GLY A 35 -13.24 -29.98 1.01
N TYR A 36 -13.02 -30.09 -0.29
CA TYR A 36 -11.72 -29.95 -0.93
C TYR A 36 -11.42 -28.53 -1.43
N LEU A 37 -12.39 -27.58 -1.36
CA LEU A 37 -12.20 -26.19 -1.80
C LEU A 37 -11.92 -25.28 -0.60
N LEU A 38 -10.92 -24.40 -0.78
CA LEU A 38 -10.67 -23.27 0.10
C LEU A 38 -10.73 -21.98 -0.73
N PHE A 39 -11.55 -21.04 -0.28
CA PHE A 39 -11.65 -19.71 -0.89
C PHE A 39 -10.79 -18.72 -0.11
N ILE A 40 -9.95 -17.95 -0.80
CA ILE A 40 -9.21 -16.80 -0.28
C ILE A 40 -9.74 -15.57 -1.01
N LEU A 41 -10.47 -14.73 -0.27
CA LEU A 41 -11.07 -13.51 -0.79
C LEU A 41 -10.27 -12.33 -0.26
N THR A 42 -9.86 -11.39 -1.11
CA THR A 42 -9.23 -10.17 -0.65
C THR A 42 -10.13 -8.97 -0.88
N CYS A 43 -10.04 -7.97 -0.01
CA CYS A 43 -10.70 -6.68 -0.17
C CYS A 43 -9.90 -5.60 0.58
N GLU A 44 -9.91 -4.38 0.06
CA GLU A 44 -9.32 -3.22 0.74
C GLU A 44 -10.21 -2.75 1.90
N ASN A 45 -11.52 -2.80 1.71
CA ASN A 45 -12.48 -2.33 2.71
C ASN A 45 -13.65 -3.30 2.84
N ARG A 46 -13.73 -3.96 4.01
CA ARG A 46 -14.80 -4.90 4.32
C ARG A 46 -16.20 -4.28 4.32
N THR A 47 -16.34 -2.96 4.49
CA THR A 47 -17.65 -2.29 4.50
C THR A 47 -18.33 -2.25 3.13
N GLN A 48 -17.55 -2.52 2.06
CA GLN A 48 -18.05 -2.61 0.68
C GLN A 48 -18.55 -4.02 0.32
N LEU A 49 -18.38 -4.97 1.24
CA LEU A 49 -18.85 -6.34 1.05
C LEU A 49 -20.23 -6.54 1.67
N LEU A 50 -21.01 -7.44 1.07
CA LEU A 50 -22.28 -7.83 1.63
C LEU A 50 -22.10 -8.45 3.05
N PRO A 51 -22.88 -8.06 4.04
CA PRO A 51 -22.83 -8.65 5.38
C PRO A 51 -23.00 -10.17 5.36
N THR A 52 -23.71 -10.69 4.38
CA THR A 52 -23.92 -12.12 4.15
C THR A 52 -22.65 -12.87 3.75
N ILE A 53 -21.70 -12.23 3.04
CA ILE A 53 -20.37 -12.78 2.76
C ILE A 53 -19.53 -12.78 4.05
N LEU A 54 -19.54 -11.64 4.76
CA LEU A 54 -18.75 -11.48 5.99
C LEU A 54 -19.16 -12.51 7.06
N SER A 55 -20.46 -12.86 7.14
CA SER A 55 -20.94 -13.86 8.11
C SER A 55 -20.53 -15.30 7.80
N ARG A 56 -20.09 -15.58 6.55
CA ARG A 56 -19.69 -16.91 6.06
C ARG A 56 -18.20 -17.06 5.84
N THR A 57 -17.44 -16.03 6.19
CA THR A 57 -15.99 -16.00 6.00
C THR A 57 -15.28 -15.66 7.30
N VAL A 58 -14.06 -16.15 7.45
CA VAL A 58 -13.16 -15.73 8.52
C VAL A 58 -12.37 -14.52 8.03
N CYS A 59 -12.58 -13.38 8.66
CA CYS A 59 -11.88 -12.15 8.29
C CYS A 59 -10.52 -12.07 9.00
N VAL A 60 -9.46 -11.94 8.22
CA VAL A 60 -8.11 -11.65 8.71
C VAL A 60 -7.75 -10.24 8.27
N ALA A 61 -7.58 -9.34 9.22
CA ALA A 61 -7.10 -7.98 8.93
C ALA A 61 -5.59 -8.01 8.74
N LEU A 62 -5.13 -7.43 7.62
CA LEU A 62 -3.72 -7.17 7.38
C LEU A 62 -3.45 -5.70 7.65
N SER A 63 -2.38 -5.42 8.37
CA SER A 63 -1.87 -4.07 8.62
C SER A 63 -0.54 -3.87 7.93
N SER A 64 -0.15 -2.60 7.75
CA SER A 64 1.21 -2.26 7.35
C SER A 64 2.22 -2.79 8.37
N VAL A 65 3.43 -3.01 7.90
CA VAL A 65 4.55 -3.52 8.70
C VAL A 65 5.37 -2.34 9.23
N ASP A 66 5.95 -2.47 10.41
CA ASP A 66 6.85 -1.47 10.98
C ASP A 66 8.03 -1.21 10.04
N ILE A 67 8.45 0.06 9.95
CA ILE A 67 9.48 0.49 8.99
C ILE A 67 10.77 -0.32 9.10
N PRO A 68 11.35 -0.59 10.30
CA PRO A 68 12.55 -1.40 10.42
C PRO A 68 12.38 -2.80 9.81
N LEU A 69 11.30 -3.51 10.19
CA LEU A 69 11.03 -4.85 9.66
C LEU A 69 10.74 -4.81 8.15
N ALA A 70 10.00 -3.81 7.67
CA ALA A 70 9.76 -3.62 6.24
C ALA A 70 11.08 -3.41 5.48
N THR A 71 12.01 -2.61 6.04
CA THR A 71 13.34 -2.35 5.46
C THR A 71 14.14 -3.65 5.32
N ASP A 72 14.15 -4.49 6.35
CA ASP A 72 14.87 -5.77 6.33
C ASP A 72 14.32 -6.72 5.25
N VAL A 73 13.00 -6.78 5.11
CA VAL A 73 12.35 -7.59 4.08
C VAL A 73 12.65 -7.06 2.67
N ILE A 74 12.59 -5.73 2.47
CA ILE A 74 12.95 -5.09 1.20
C ILE A 74 14.39 -5.40 0.84
N LYS A 75 15.33 -5.27 1.79
CA LYS A 75 16.76 -5.61 1.60
C LYS A 75 16.96 -7.09 1.26
N SER A 76 16.19 -7.97 1.85
CA SER A 76 16.26 -9.41 1.55
C SER A 76 15.76 -9.71 0.13
N ALA A 77 14.73 -8.99 -0.35
CA ALA A 77 14.18 -9.15 -1.69
C ALA A 77 15.02 -8.44 -2.76
N LEU A 78 15.62 -7.29 -2.43
CA LEU A 78 16.44 -6.46 -3.31
C LEU A 78 17.80 -6.17 -2.65
N PRO A 79 18.75 -7.13 -2.65
CA PRO A 79 20.02 -7.00 -1.93
C PRO A 79 20.88 -5.82 -2.38
N ASP A 80 20.81 -5.45 -3.66
CA ASP A 80 21.61 -4.36 -4.26
C ASP A 80 21.10 -2.97 -3.89
N THR A 81 19.88 -2.85 -3.32
CA THR A 81 19.32 -1.55 -2.90
C THR A 81 20.08 -1.03 -1.68
N PRO A 82 20.56 0.23 -1.66
CA PRO A 82 21.13 0.84 -0.46
C PRO A 82 20.17 0.76 0.73
N HIS A 83 20.70 0.57 1.94
CA HIS A 83 19.87 0.46 3.14
C HIS A 83 18.97 1.70 3.34
N GLN A 84 19.54 2.90 3.08
CA GLN A 84 18.80 4.16 3.20
C GLN A 84 17.62 4.23 2.21
N ASP A 85 17.81 3.75 0.97
CA ASP A 85 16.74 3.75 -0.03
C ASP A 85 15.64 2.76 0.34
N ALA A 86 15.99 1.59 0.89
CA ALA A 86 15.03 0.63 1.40
C ALA A 86 14.22 1.20 2.58
N CYS A 87 14.88 1.90 3.52
CA CYS A 87 14.24 2.56 4.64
C CYS A 87 13.31 3.69 4.17
N ASN A 88 13.78 4.54 3.27
CA ASN A 88 12.98 5.62 2.70
C ASN A 88 11.76 5.08 1.93
N ALA A 89 11.93 4.02 1.14
CA ALA A 89 10.83 3.38 0.44
C ALA A 89 9.81 2.76 1.42
N ALA A 90 10.28 2.08 2.47
CA ALA A 90 9.41 1.56 3.52
C ALA A 90 8.57 2.68 4.16
N ALA A 91 9.18 3.83 4.46
CA ALA A 91 8.48 4.99 5.03
C ALA A 91 7.48 5.62 4.05
N VAL A 92 7.89 5.85 2.80
CA VAL A 92 7.06 6.45 1.74
C VAL A 92 5.83 5.60 1.44
N PHE A 93 5.98 4.29 1.37
CA PHE A 93 4.87 3.36 1.13
C PHE A 93 4.20 2.86 2.42
N GLY A 94 4.45 3.53 3.56
CA GLY A 94 3.76 3.28 4.83
C GLY A 94 3.88 1.84 5.35
N GLY A 95 5.02 1.17 5.12
CA GLY A 95 5.24 -0.22 5.53
C GLY A 95 4.55 -1.26 4.62
N ILE A 96 4.01 -0.86 3.47
CA ILE A 96 3.44 -1.78 2.47
C ILE A 96 4.57 -2.32 1.60
N ILE A 97 5.17 -3.43 2.04
CA ILE A 97 6.39 -4.00 1.46
C ILE A 97 6.29 -4.24 -0.05
N GLY A 98 5.15 -4.78 -0.52
CA GLY A 98 4.94 -5.07 -1.94
C GLY A 98 5.01 -3.82 -2.82
N GLN A 99 4.43 -2.70 -2.37
CA GLN A 99 4.49 -1.42 -3.08
C GLN A 99 5.91 -0.84 -3.05
N ALA A 100 6.61 -0.94 -1.92
CA ALA A 100 7.99 -0.47 -1.82
C ALA A 100 8.93 -1.23 -2.76
N ILE A 101 8.85 -2.56 -2.80
CA ILE A 101 9.64 -3.40 -3.72
C ILE A 101 9.32 -3.06 -5.18
N LYS A 102 8.03 -2.95 -5.53
CA LYS A 102 7.59 -2.56 -6.88
C LYS A 102 8.14 -1.18 -7.23
N GLY A 103 7.96 -0.20 -6.35
CA GLY A 103 8.39 1.19 -6.58
C GLY A 103 9.89 1.33 -6.80
N ILE A 104 10.72 0.56 -6.08
CA ILE A 104 12.17 0.51 -6.30
C ILE A 104 12.48 -0.14 -7.66
N SER A 105 11.81 -1.25 -7.97
CA SER A 105 12.12 -2.06 -9.16
C SER A 105 11.70 -1.39 -10.46
N ASP A 106 10.56 -0.69 -10.49
CA ASP A 106 10.06 0.00 -11.69
C ASP A 106 10.48 1.48 -11.77
N GLY A 107 11.15 1.99 -10.73
CA GLY A 107 11.65 3.36 -10.67
C GLY A 107 10.62 4.40 -10.24
N SER A 108 9.38 4.02 -9.92
CA SER A 108 8.35 4.96 -9.45
C SER A 108 8.72 5.59 -8.10
N PHE A 109 9.45 4.87 -7.24
CA PHE A 109 10.00 5.44 -6.01
C PHE A 109 10.88 6.67 -6.25
N ARG A 110 11.73 6.65 -7.29
CA ARG A 110 12.56 7.80 -7.66
C ARG A 110 11.69 8.98 -8.10
N GLN A 111 10.62 8.72 -8.86
CA GLN A 111 9.68 9.77 -9.27
C GLN A 111 8.97 10.38 -8.06
N VAL A 112 8.60 9.59 -7.05
CA VAL A 112 8.04 10.09 -5.79
C VAL A 112 9.02 11.04 -5.10
N LEU A 113 10.30 10.67 -5.00
CA LEU A 113 11.33 11.51 -4.39
C LEU A 113 11.58 12.82 -5.15
N GLU A 114 11.43 12.82 -6.46
CA GLU A 114 11.57 14.02 -7.31
C GLU A 114 10.35 14.94 -7.22
N LEU A 115 9.15 14.37 -7.34
CA LEU A 115 7.92 15.15 -7.43
C LEU A 115 7.45 15.75 -6.09
N SER A 116 7.69 15.04 -4.99
CA SER A 116 7.13 15.46 -3.71
C SER A 116 7.68 16.78 -3.18
N PRO A 117 9.01 17.06 -3.22
CA PRO A 117 9.52 18.36 -2.83
C PRO A 117 9.05 19.50 -3.73
N GLU A 118 8.97 19.27 -5.05
CA GLU A 118 8.45 20.28 -6.00
C GLU A 118 7.00 20.61 -5.70
N LEU A 119 6.18 19.60 -5.45
CA LEU A 119 4.78 19.77 -5.10
C LEU A 119 4.63 20.47 -3.73
N ALA A 120 5.46 20.14 -2.75
CA ALA A 120 5.46 20.80 -1.45
C ALA A 120 5.75 22.31 -1.60
N LEU A 121 6.74 22.69 -2.39
CA LEU A 121 7.07 24.09 -2.68
C LEU A 121 5.94 24.80 -3.43
N ALA A 122 5.33 24.15 -4.41
CA ALA A 122 4.23 24.72 -5.18
C ALA A 122 2.96 24.95 -4.34
N VAL A 123 2.76 24.13 -3.29
CA VAL A 123 1.66 24.31 -2.32
C VAL A 123 1.94 25.47 -1.36
N ILE A 124 3.19 25.64 -0.91
CA ILE A 124 3.57 26.70 0.04
C ILE A 124 3.60 28.07 -0.64
N ALA A 125 4.15 28.15 -1.86
CA ALA A 125 4.17 29.35 -2.67
C ALA A 125 3.26 29.09 -3.89
N PRO A 126 1.94 29.35 -3.78
CA PRO A 126 0.96 28.86 -4.73
C PRO A 126 1.27 29.31 -6.16
N ASP A 127 1.75 28.36 -6.95
CA ASP A 127 1.96 28.46 -8.38
C ASP A 127 1.00 27.47 -9.07
N GLU A 128 -0.12 27.99 -9.52
CA GLU A 128 -1.19 27.20 -10.13
C GLU A 128 -0.71 26.42 -11.36
N LEU A 129 0.20 27.01 -12.16
CA LEU A 129 0.73 26.35 -13.36
C LEU A 129 1.62 25.18 -13.00
N THR A 130 2.48 25.32 -12.00
CA THR A 130 3.34 24.24 -11.52
C THR A 130 2.50 23.14 -10.88
N LEU A 131 1.51 23.49 -10.06
CA LEU A 131 0.57 22.50 -9.49
C LEU A 131 -0.15 21.71 -10.58
N LEU A 132 -0.67 22.39 -11.60
CA LEU A 132 -1.36 21.71 -12.71
C LEU A 132 -0.43 20.78 -13.51
N ARG A 133 0.81 21.19 -13.74
CA ARG A 133 1.81 20.35 -14.43
C ARG A 133 2.16 19.10 -13.63
N LEU A 134 2.39 19.26 -12.33
CA LEU A 134 2.76 18.14 -11.44
C LEU A 134 1.61 17.15 -11.29
N THR A 135 0.39 17.65 -11.08
CA THR A 135 -0.80 16.77 -10.98
C THR A 135 -1.08 16.02 -12.28
N ALA A 136 -0.92 16.68 -13.44
CA ALA A 136 -1.09 16.03 -14.74
C ALA A 136 -0.08 14.89 -14.98
N ARG A 137 1.14 14.97 -14.43
CA ARG A 137 2.14 13.88 -14.51
C ARG A 137 1.74 12.64 -13.73
N MET A 138 0.93 12.78 -12.71
CA MET A 138 0.51 11.71 -11.81
C MET A 138 -0.88 11.14 -12.14
N GLU A 139 -1.68 11.79 -12.99
CA GLU A 139 -3.10 11.53 -13.19
C GLU A 139 -3.46 10.07 -13.49
N LYS A 140 -2.56 9.32 -14.11
CA LYS A 140 -2.80 7.94 -14.57
C LYS A 140 -2.20 6.86 -13.68
N ASP A 141 -1.45 7.24 -12.66
CA ASP A 141 -0.73 6.31 -11.80
C ASP A 141 -1.13 6.50 -10.32
N LYS A 142 -2.08 5.69 -9.88
CA LYS A 142 -2.59 5.74 -8.51
C LYS A 142 -1.49 5.47 -7.47
N ASP A 143 -0.62 4.50 -7.73
CA ASP A 143 0.46 4.12 -6.81
C ASP A 143 1.46 5.28 -6.65
N LEU A 144 1.74 5.99 -7.74
CA LEU A 144 2.57 7.20 -7.73
C LEU A 144 1.92 8.34 -6.94
N VAL A 145 0.61 8.58 -7.14
CA VAL A 145 -0.14 9.58 -6.37
C VAL A 145 -0.10 9.28 -4.88
N ASP A 146 -0.40 8.04 -4.50
CA ASP A 146 -0.39 7.62 -3.10
C ASP A 146 1.00 7.78 -2.47
N GLY A 147 2.06 7.40 -3.18
CA GLY A 147 3.45 7.61 -2.74
C GLY A 147 3.81 9.08 -2.54
N VAL A 148 3.45 9.94 -3.50
CA VAL A 148 3.69 11.40 -3.42
C VAL A 148 2.94 12.03 -2.27
N LEU A 149 1.66 11.67 -2.06
CA LEU A 149 0.86 12.19 -0.96
C LEU A 149 1.40 11.74 0.41
N ASN A 150 1.84 10.49 0.52
CA ASN A 150 2.46 9.99 1.74
C ASN A 150 3.76 10.74 2.07
N LEU A 151 4.64 10.94 1.07
CA LEU A 151 5.87 11.69 1.29
C LEU A 151 5.61 13.15 1.61
N LEU A 152 4.62 13.79 0.98
CA LEU A 152 4.18 15.14 1.35
C LEU A 152 3.73 15.21 2.80
N ALA A 153 2.92 14.26 3.26
CA ALA A 153 2.47 14.20 4.65
C ALA A 153 3.67 14.09 5.61
N LEU A 154 4.69 13.29 5.27
CA LEU A 154 5.92 13.17 6.04
C LEU A 154 6.70 14.50 6.06
N ILE A 155 6.90 15.14 4.91
CA ILE A 155 7.60 16.44 4.80
C ILE A 155 6.91 17.51 5.67
N PHE A 156 5.60 17.63 5.56
CA PHE A 156 4.86 18.63 6.35
C PHE A 156 4.84 18.30 7.84
N ARG A 157 4.70 17.02 8.22
CA ARG A 157 4.81 16.58 9.61
C ARG A 157 6.16 16.97 10.19
N ASP A 158 7.25 16.66 9.51
CA ASP A 158 8.59 16.93 9.99
C ASP A 158 8.86 18.44 10.07
N ALA A 159 8.33 19.22 9.14
CA ALA A 159 8.38 20.68 9.21
C ALA A 159 7.63 21.24 10.43
N LEU A 160 6.46 20.68 10.75
CA LEU A 160 5.67 21.07 11.94
C LEU A 160 6.36 20.68 13.23
N VAL A 161 6.94 19.48 13.33
CA VAL A 161 7.70 19.01 14.51
C VAL A 161 8.89 19.92 14.77
N ARG A 162 9.68 20.23 13.73
CA ARG A 162 10.81 21.17 13.85
C ARG A 162 10.36 22.57 14.29
N ARG A 163 9.25 23.07 13.75
CA ARG A 163 8.69 24.36 14.13
C ARG A 163 8.18 24.39 15.58
N ALA A 164 7.66 23.27 16.07
CA ALA A 164 7.16 23.13 17.44
C ALA A 164 8.29 22.99 18.49
N GLY A 165 9.56 22.88 18.05
CA GLY A 165 10.72 22.74 18.96
C GLY A 165 10.75 21.39 19.69
N VAL A 166 10.00 20.39 19.22
CA VAL A 166 10.12 19.02 19.70
C VAL A 166 11.40 18.46 19.07
N GLU A 167 12.48 18.35 19.85
CA GLU A 167 13.69 17.67 19.44
C GLU A 167 13.34 16.20 19.13
N ASP A 168 13.80 15.73 17.97
CA ASP A 168 13.58 14.40 17.44
C ASP A 168 14.35 13.39 18.31
N ASP A 169 13.71 12.87 19.37
CA ASP A 169 14.24 11.77 20.20
C ASP A 169 14.08 10.41 19.47
N MET A 170 13.80 10.42 18.16
CA MET A 170 13.61 9.25 17.30
C MET A 170 14.61 9.13 16.16
N SER A 171 15.79 9.74 16.28
CA SER A 171 16.90 9.35 15.42
C SER A 171 17.52 8.08 16.01
N PRO A 172 17.59 6.95 15.28
CA PRO A 172 18.41 5.84 15.71
C PRO A 172 19.86 6.34 15.70
N SER A 173 20.47 6.46 16.88
CA SER A 173 21.89 6.74 17.03
C SER A 173 22.67 5.64 16.35
N PRO A 174 23.64 5.97 15.48
CA PRO A 174 24.60 4.98 14.99
C PRO A 174 25.62 4.70 16.11
N GLU A 175 25.61 3.49 16.67
CA GLU A 175 26.78 2.86 17.25
C GLU A 175 27.42 1.89 16.26
#